data_c56242eb8ffbe154c2293cac91ca1de7
#
_entry.id   c56242eb8ffbe154c2293cac91ca1de7
#
_cell.length_a   1.000
_cell.length_b   1.000
_cell.length_c   1.000
_cell.angle_alpha   90.00
_cell.angle_beta   90.00
_cell.angle_gamma   90.00
#
_symmetry.space_group_name_H-M   'P 1'
#
loop_
_entity.id
_entity.type
_entity.pdbx_description
1 polymer ?
#
loop_
_entity_poly.entity_id
_entity_poly.type
_entity_poly.pdbx_seq_one_letter_code
_entity_poly.pdbx_strand_id
1 'polypeptide(L)' 'MWNEIHSALEKRQELSSPQIRWAMNQILTGVAPAEDVASFLLGLKAKGETVEEISALVDEMYTHANLIDEIGRAHV' A
#
# COMPACT_ATOMS: atom_id res chain seq x y z
N MET A 1 0.54 -0.39 13.77
CA MET A 1 0.45 0.43 12.55
C MET A 1 -0.84 0.18 11.76
N TRP A 2 -1.28 -1.06 11.58
CA TRP A 2 -2.56 -1.32 10.93
C TRP A 2 -3.74 -0.67 11.65
N ASN A 3 -3.76 -0.71 12.98
CA ASN A 3 -4.85 -0.09 13.76
C ASN A 3 -4.97 1.40 13.47
N GLU A 4 -3.86 2.09 13.36
CA GLU A 4 -3.85 3.52 13.05
C GLU A 4 -4.37 3.78 11.65
N ILE A 5 -3.96 2.94 10.71
CA ILE A 5 -4.40 3.06 9.31
C ILE A 5 -5.90 2.81 9.21
N HIS A 6 -6.40 1.74 9.82
CA HIS A 6 -7.82 1.44 9.79
C HIS A 6 -8.65 2.53 10.44
N SER A 7 -8.17 3.07 11.57
CA SER A 7 -8.85 4.16 12.26
C SER A 7 -8.94 5.41 11.39
N ALA A 8 -7.85 5.74 10.71
CA ALA A 8 -7.82 6.90 9.81
C ALA A 8 -8.81 6.71 8.65
N LEU A 9 -8.86 5.51 8.09
CA LEU A 9 -9.77 5.21 6.98
C LEU A 9 -11.23 5.26 7.42
N GLU A 10 -11.54 4.77 8.62
CA GLU A 10 -12.89 4.86 9.17
C GLU A 10 -13.35 6.30 9.31
N LYS A 11 -12.44 7.17 9.69
CA LYS A 11 -12.71 8.60 9.86
C LYS A 11 -12.58 9.37 8.55
N ARG A 12 -12.26 8.67 7.46
CA ARG A 12 -12.04 9.24 6.14
C ARG A 12 -10.94 10.29 6.16
N GLN A 13 -9.92 10.05 6.97
CA GLN A 13 -8.75 10.91 7.03
C GLN A 13 -7.71 10.45 6.02
N GLU A 14 -6.92 11.39 5.54
CA GLU A 14 -5.83 11.06 4.62
C GLU A 14 -4.73 10.31 5.34
N LEU A 15 -4.15 9.34 4.65
CA LEU A 15 -2.99 8.62 5.15
C LEU A 15 -1.73 9.35 4.72
N SER A 16 -0.73 9.35 5.60
CA SER A 16 0.57 9.93 5.26
C SER A 16 1.32 9.00 4.31
N SER A 17 2.28 9.55 3.57
CA SER A 17 3.10 8.74 2.67
C SER A 17 3.81 7.60 3.38
N PRO A 18 4.42 7.79 4.56
CA PRO A 18 5.00 6.67 5.30
C PRO A 18 4.01 5.57 5.66
N GLN A 19 2.79 5.94 6.01
CA GLN A 19 1.74 4.96 6.32
C GLN A 19 1.37 4.12 5.10
N ILE A 20 1.20 4.77 3.96
CA ILE A 20 0.88 4.08 2.71
C ILE A 20 2.03 3.16 2.31
N ARG A 21 3.26 3.64 2.38
CA ARG A 21 4.43 2.84 2.01
C ARG A 21 4.58 1.62 2.91
N TRP A 22 4.38 1.81 4.20
CA TRP A 22 4.42 0.71 5.14
C TRP A 22 3.36 -0.34 4.81
N ALA A 23 2.13 0.10 4.58
CA ALA A 23 1.02 -0.80 4.26
C ALA A 23 1.28 -1.58 2.97
N MET A 24 1.72 -0.88 1.93
CA MET A 24 2.02 -1.53 0.65
C MET A 24 3.18 -2.51 0.78
N ASN A 25 4.20 -2.17 1.58
CA ASN A 25 5.30 -3.07 1.83
C ASN A 25 4.81 -4.36 2.49
N GLN A 26 3.92 -4.26 3.47
CA GLN A 26 3.35 -5.42 4.14
C GLN A 26 2.55 -6.28 3.16
N ILE A 27 1.79 -5.65 2.28
CA ILE A 27 0.99 -6.36 1.29
C ILE A 27 1.88 -7.06 0.26
N LEU A 28 2.84 -6.34 -0.28
CA LEU A 28 3.68 -6.85 -1.38
C LEU A 28 4.67 -7.91 -0.91
N THR A 29 5.06 -7.88 0.35
CA THR A 29 5.92 -8.92 0.91
C THR A 29 5.14 -10.13 1.44
N GLY A 30 3.80 -10.06 1.39
CA GLY A 30 2.95 -11.16 1.84
C GLY A 30 2.85 -11.31 3.34
N VAL A 31 3.26 -10.31 4.09
CA VAL A 31 3.23 -10.34 5.57
C VAL A 31 1.86 -9.92 6.10
N ALA A 32 1.14 -9.08 5.36
CA ALA A 32 -0.14 -8.55 5.82
C ALA A 32 -1.22 -9.63 5.85
N PRO A 33 -1.99 -9.72 6.95
CA PRO A 33 -3.14 -10.62 6.98
C PRO A 33 -4.19 -10.20 5.93
N ALA A 34 -4.88 -11.17 5.35
CA ALA A 34 -5.88 -10.89 4.32
C ALA A 34 -6.96 -9.92 4.79
N GLU A 35 -7.35 -10.01 6.06
CA GLU A 35 -8.35 -9.12 6.65
C GLU A 35 -7.89 -7.66 6.61
N ASP A 36 -6.63 -7.42 6.94
CA ASP A 36 -6.08 -6.07 6.94
C ASP A 36 -5.96 -5.54 5.53
N VAL A 37 -5.57 -6.38 4.58
CA VAL A 37 -5.48 -5.99 3.17
C VAL A 37 -6.85 -5.59 2.65
N ALA A 38 -7.87 -6.40 2.91
CA ALA A 38 -9.23 -6.12 2.47
C ALA A 38 -9.75 -4.83 3.08
N SER A 39 -9.57 -4.65 4.39
CA SER A 39 -10.01 -3.44 5.08
C SER A 39 -9.31 -2.20 4.55
N PHE A 40 -8.02 -2.31 4.28
CA PHE A 40 -7.22 -1.21 3.75
C PHE A 40 -7.74 -0.78 2.37
N LEU A 41 -7.91 -1.74 1.46
CA LEU A 41 -8.35 -1.44 0.10
C LEU A 41 -9.77 -0.91 0.06
N LEU A 42 -10.67 -1.50 0.83
CA LEU A 42 -12.05 -1.04 0.91
C LEU A 42 -12.14 0.36 1.53
N GLY A 43 -11.32 0.61 2.55
CA GLY A 43 -11.27 1.91 3.20
C GLY A 43 -10.77 3.00 2.26
N LEU A 44 -9.73 2.70 1.49
CA LEU A 44 -9.21 3.65 0.50
C LEU A 44 -10.25 3.96 -0.56
N LYS A 45 -10.95 2.94 -1.04
CA LYS A 45 -11.98 3.12 -2.05
C LYS A 45 -13.14 3.96 -1.53
N ALA A 46 -13.59 3.69 -0.30
CA ALA A 46 -14.70 4.41 0.31
C ALA A 46 -14.36 5.88 0.57
N LYS A 47 -13.10 6.13 0.97
CA LYS A 47 -12.62 7.48 1.25
C LYS A 47 -12.30 8.28 -0.02
N GLY A 48 -11.80 7.59 -1.05
CA GLY A 48 -11.24 8.21 -2.23
C GLY A 48 -9.76 8.54 -2.00
N GLU A 49 -8.89 8.07 -2.87
CA GLU A 49 -7.44 8.28 -2.74
C GLU A 49 -7.08 9.72 -3.06
N THR A 50 -6.12 10.27 -2.32
CA THR A 50 -5.52 11.56 -2.64
C THR A 50 -4.35 11.35 -3.60
N VAL A 51 -3.90 12.44 -4.23
CA VAL A 51 -2.74 12.39 -5.12
C VAL A 51 -1.50 11.88 -4.37
N GLU A 52 -1.31 12.33 -3.13
CA GLU A 52 -0.18 11.89 -2.32
C GLU A 52 -0.24 10.40 -2.03
N GLU A 53 -1.42 9.90 -1.71
CA GLU A 53 -1.61 8.48 -1.45
C GLU A 53 -1.33 7.65 -2.70
N ILE A 54 -1.82 8.08 -3.84
CA ILE A 54 -1.58 7.41 -5.11
C ILE A 54 -0.10 7.41 -5.45
N SER A 55 0.57 8.54 -5.27
CA SER A 55 2.01 8.63 -5.51
C SER A 55 2.79 7.66 -4.65
N ALA A 56 2.46 7.57 -3.35
CA ALA A 56 3.15 6.66 -2.44
C ALA A 56 2.90 5.20 -2.81
N LEU A 57 1.68 4.86 -3.23
CA LEU A 57 1.35 3.51 -3.68
C LEU A 57 2.17 3.14 -4.92
N VAL A 58 2.23 4.06 -5.88
CA VAL A 58 2.96 3.83 -7.12
C VAL A 58 4.45 3.69 -6.84
N ASP A 59 5.01 4.54 -5.98
CA ASP A 59 6.41 4.46 -5.60
C ASP A 59 6.78 3.11 -5.00
N GLU A 60 5.95 2.61 -4.08
CA GLU A 60 6.21 1.32 -3.47
C GLU A 60 6.09 0.19 -4.48
N MET A 61 5.10 0.26 -5.36
CA MET A 61 4.94 -0.72 -6.42
C MET A 61 6.13 -0.73 -7.36
N TYR A 62 6.64 0.45 -7.70
CA TYR A 62 7.83 0.57 -8.55
C TYR A 62 9.06 -0.03 -7.89
N THR A 63 9.24 0.22 -6.61
CA THR A 63 10.37 -0.34 -5.87
C THR A 63 10.36 -1.87 -5.93
N HIS A 64 9.21 -2.47 -5.70
CA HIS A 64 9.08 -3.93 -5.75
C HIS A 64 9.14 -4.46 -7.18
N ALA A 65 8.58 -3.72 -8.13
CA ALA A 65 8.63 -4.12 -9.54
C ALA A 65 10.06 -4.11 -10.07
N ASN A 66 10.89 -3.16 -9.63
CA ASN A 66 12.30 -3.13 -10.02
C ASN A 66 13.05 -4.37 -9.56
N LEU A 67 12.75 -4.86 -8.37
CA LEU A 67 13.35 -6.11 -7.87
C LEU A 67 12.92 -7.29 -8.73
N ILE A 68 11.64 -7.34 -9.08
CA ILE A 68 11.11 -8.38 -9.96
C ILE A 68 11.73 -8.28 -11.34
N ASP A 69 11.89 -7.06 -11.83
CA ASP A 69 12.46 -6.79 -13.13
C ASP A 69 13.89 -7.29 -13.25
N GLU A 70 14.69 -7.09 -12.20
CA GLU A 70 16.05 -7.60 -12.17
C GLU A 70 16.09 -9.12 -12.28
N ILE A 71 15.16 -9.79 -11.61
CA ILE A 71 15.03 -11.23 -11.70
C ILE A 71 14.58 -11.63 -13.12
N GLY A 72 13.64 -10.89 -13.66
CA GLY A 72 13.10 -11.13 -15.00
C GLY A 72 14.13 -10.98 -16.09
N ARG A 73 15.04 -10.04 -15.95
CA ARG A 73 16.10 -9.80 -16.92
C ARG A 73 17.04 -10.98 -17.08
N ALA A 74 17.16 -11.76 -16.05
CA ALA A 74 17.99 -12.96 -16.12
C ALA A 74 17.45 -13.96 -17.13
N HIS A 75 16.21 -13.84 -17.52
CA HIS A 75 15.56 -14.72 -18.49
C HIS A 75 15.60 -14.21 -19.91
N VAL A 76 16.02 -12.99 -20.08
CA VAL A 76 16.13 -12.38 -21.38
C VAL A 76 17.55 -12.47 -21.90
#